data_d874937efa574b16b870d5246c5fb213
#
_entry.id   d874937efa574b16b870d5246c5fb213
#
_cell.length_a   1.000
_cell.length_b   1.000
_cell.length_c   1.000
_cell.angle_alpha   90.00
_cell.angle_beta   90.00
_cell.angle_gamma   90.00
#
_symmetry.space_group_name_H-M   'P 1'
#
loop_
_entity.id
_entity.type
_entity.pdbx_description
1 polymer ?
#
loop_
_entity_poly.entity_id
_entity_poly.type
_entity_poly.pdbx_seq_one_letter_code
_entity_poly.pdbx_strand_id
1 'polypeptide(L)'
;MLRKRLLWLSQSVLALVLQTIPGTLAGSVPCAATSLVWGPGLEAKVVLPARYFFIQAADTNGRNFTSSPGEKTFEVKISSPTEPFSRIWVQVLDRNDGSFVVRYRMYATYTDLHIQILLQDMDVAGSPYVLKGVVYHEGCDCPEADGEVWAGRMHCPASFPQIDSDLSLFPEVHLQSIATEIPQRFGQRQSLCHYTIKDNKVRLPDLEFFVNLGDWPLEKRRPPEKLHPIFSWCGSNDTRDIVMPTYDITESVLETMGRVSLDMLSVQGNSGPVWELKNSSGIWRGRDSRRERLELVKMARANPHMLDAAFTNFFFFTHDESLYGPLVKHMSFFSFFKYKYQINIDGTVAAYRLPYLLAGSSVVLKQASPYYEHFYRQLQPWQHYIPFKADLSDLLDQLHWARNHDDEAQKIASAGQEFARAHLMGDHIFCYYFRLFQEYAKRQVTEPEVREGMEFVEQPKDELFPCYCHHTQAKDEL
;
A
#
# COMPACT_ATOMS: atom_id res chain seq x y z
N MET A 1 -48.61 31.83 58.92
CA MET A 1 -47.98 32.64 57.87
C MET A 1 -46.57 32.14 57.47
N LEU A 2 -46.09 31.04 57.97
CA LEU A 2 -44.69 30.56 57.66
C LEU A 2 -44.62 29.43 56.59
N ARG A 3 -45.74 28.88 56.13
CA ARG A 3 -45.68 27.78 55.11
C ARG A 3 -45.75 28.19 53.65
N LYS A 4 -46.02 29.50 53.33
CA LYS A 4 -46.06 29.99 51.94
C LYS A 4 -44.77 30.61 51.44
N ARG A 5 -43.77 30.84 52.31
CA ARG A 5 -42.47 31.43 51.88
C ARG A 5 -41.39 30.40 51.52
N LEU A 6 -41.54 29.12 51.88
CA LEU A 6 -40.61 28.07 51.56
C LEU A 6 -40.84 27.44 50.17
N LEU A 7 -42.02 27.60 49.57
CA LEU A 7 -42.30 27.04 48.22
C LEU A 7 -41.85 27.93 47.06
N TRP A 8 -41.57 29.23 47.34
CA TRP A 8 -41.08 30.17 46.31
C TRP A 8 -39.53 30.12 46.13
N LEU A 9 -38.79 29.71 47.15
CA LEU A 9 -37.35 29.59 47.08
C LEU A 9 -36.89 28.28 46.39
N SER A 10 -37.73 27.25 46.38
CA SER A 10 -37.41 26.00 45.70
C SER A 10 -37.58 26.05 44.17
N GLN A 11 -38.52 26.85 43.66
CA GLN A 11 -38.71 27.00 42.20
C GLN A 11 -37.70 27.93 41.53
N SER A 12 -37.18 28.94 42.26
CA SER A 12 -36.17 29.86 41.72
C SER A 12 -34.77 29.26 41.71
N VAL A 13 -34.44 28.32 42.60
CA VAL A 13 -33.16 27.63 42.62
C VAL A 13 -33.12 26.53 41.58
N LEU A 14 -34.26 25.86 41.27
CA LEU A 14 -34.33 24.84 40.23
C LEU A 14 -34.25 25.42 38.82
N ALA A 15 -34.74 26.69 38.64
CA ALA A 15 -34.65 27.39 37.35
C ALA A 15 -33.23 27.96 37.07
N LEU A 16 -32.42 28.21 38.13
CA LEU A 16 -31.02 28.69 37.95
C LEU A 16 -30.02 27.56 37.76
N VAL A 17 -30.32 26.33 38.22
CA VAL A 17 -29.41 25.14 38.01
C VAL A 17 -29.62 24.52 36.62
N LEU A 18 -30.74 24.76 35.96
CA LEU A 18 -30.98 24.31 34.59
C LEU A 18 -30.40 25.20 33.48
N GLN A 19 -29.87 26.40 33.84
CA GLN A 19 -29.24 27.31 32.87
C GLN A 19 -27.72 27.28 32.80
N THR A 20 -27.06 26.36 33.51
CA THR A 20 -25.58 26.21 33.47
C THR A 20 -25.12 24.77 33.23
N ILE A 21 -25.90 23.96 32.51
CA ILE A 21 -25.33 22.81 31.82
C ILE A 21 -24.75 23.38 30.52
N PRO A 22 -23.40 23.41 30.39
CA PRO A 22 -22.82 23.73 29.07
C PRO A 22 -23.41 22.68 28.12
N GLY A 23 -24.00 23.18 27.02
CA GLY A 23 -24.57 22.30 26.01
C GLY A 23 -23.55 21.23 25.71
N THR A 24 -23.93 19.97 25.95
CA THR A 24 -23.26 18.84 25.34
C THR A 24 -23.15 19.25 23.86
N LEU A 25 -21.94 19.47 23.39
CA LEU A 25 -21.65 19.51 21.97
C LEU A 25 -22.30 18.25 21.42
N ALA A 26 -23.45 18.39 20.77
CA ALA A 26 -24.06 17.30 20.03
C ALA A 26 -22.99 16.91 19.03
N GLY A 27 -22.33 15.78 19.26
CA GLY A 27 -21.31 15.26 18.37
C GLY A 27 -21.92 15.24 16.98
N SER A 28 -21.23 15.76 16.00
CA SER A 28 -21.69 15.73 14.61
C SER A 28 -22.03 14.26 14.27
N VAL A 29 -23.24 14.05 13.76
CA VAL A 29 -23.72 12.72 13.37
C VAL A 29 -23.47 12.56 11.87
N PRO A 30 -22.96 11.41 11.41
CA PRO A 30 -22.82 11.17 9.97
C PRO A 30 -24.16 11.29 9.25
N CYS A 31 -24.11 11.86 8.04
CA CYS A 31 -25.28 12.07 7.18
C CYS A 31 -25.13 11.28 5.87
N ALA A 32 -26.11 10.47 5.53
CA ALA A 32 -26.09 9.62 4.36
C ALA A 32 -25.98 10.43 3.05
N ALA A 33 -26.71 11.52 2.93
CA ALA A 33 -26.76 12.33 1.71
C ALA A 33 -25.46 13.11 1.42
N THR A 34 -24.66 13.43 2.42
CA THR A 34 -23.44 14.24 2.28
C THR A 34 -22.16 13.43 2.37
N SER A 35 -22.22 12.19 2.85
CA SER A 35 -21.08 11.27 2.85
C SER A 35 -20.66 10.94 1.41
N LEU A 36 -19.34 10.75 1.18
CA LEU A 36 -18.76 10.56 -0.15
C LEU A 36 -18.37 9.11 -0.36
N VAL A 37 -18.50 8.65 -1.61
CA VAL A 37 -18.09 7.28 -2.01
C VAL A 37 -17.32 7.35 -3.32
N TRP A 38 -16.13 6.72 -3.38
CA TRP A 38 -15.30 6.68 -4.59
C TRP A 38 -14.32 5.50 -4.55
N GLY A 39 -13.80 5.12 -5.69
CA GLY A 39 -12.71 4.14 -5.80
C GLY A 39 -12.88 3.17 -6.95
N PRO A 40 -11.81 2.45 -7.32
CA PRO A 40 -11.78 1.60 -8.49
C PRO A 40 -12.77 0.43 -8.44
N GLY A 41 -13.13 -0.03 -7.24
CA GLY A 41 -14.12 -1.11 -7.08
C GLY A 41 -15.54 -0.76 -7.46
N LEU A 42 -15.84 0.52 -7.78
CA LEU A 42 -17.15 0.96 -8.28
C LEU A 42 -17.24 0.92 -9.82
N GLU A 43 -16.17 0.48 -10.48
CA GLU A 43 -16.09 0.40 -11.95
C GLU A 43 -16.16 -1.06 -12.42
N ALA A 44 -17.14 -1.40 -13.25
CA ALA A 44 -17.35 -2.77 -13.73
C ALA A 44 -16.13 -3.36 -14.46
N LYS A 45 -15.44 -2.54 -15.24
CA LYS A 45 -14.31 -2.94 -16.09
C LYS A 45 -12.93 -2.79 -15.44
N VAL A 46 -12.85 -2.28 -14.21
CA VAL A 46 -11.61 -2.28 -13.44
C VAL A 46 -11.45 -3.65 -12.80
N VAL A 47 -10.50 -4.42 -13.28
CA VAL A 47 -10.17 -5.75 -12.73
C VAL A 47 -8.92 -5.61 -11.88
N LEU A 48 -9.11 -5.69 -10.56
CA LEU A 48 -8.06 -5.76 -9.56
C LEU A 48 -8.12 -7.11 -8.87
N PRO A 49 -7.01 -7.62 -8.36
CA PRO A 49 -6.99 -8.88 -7.57
C PRO A 49 -7.90 -8.86 -6.35
N ALA A 50 -8.10 -7.68 -5.77
CA ALA A 50 -9.18 -7.38 -4.84
C ALA A 50 -9.80 -6.04 -5.23
N ARG A 51 -11.11 -6.01 -5.35
CA ARG A 51 -11.83 -4.76 -5.61
C ARG A 51 -11.98 -3.99 -4.32
N TYR A 52 -11.79 -2.69 -4.37
CA TYR A 52 -11.96 -1.81 -3.20
C TYR A 52 -12.47 -0.43 -3.60
N PHE A 53 -13.14 0.20 -2.64
CA PHE A 53 -13.57 1.59 -2.72
C PHE A 53 -13.57 2.23 -1.32
N PHE A 54 -13.81 3.53 -1.26
CA PHE A 54 -13.74 4.29 -0.03
C PHE A 54 -15.07 4.96 0.28
N ILE A 55 -15.34 5.13 1.59
CA ILE A 55 -16.46 5.91 2.10
C ILE A 55 -15.87 6.96 3.03
N GLN A 56 -16.20 8.23 2.85
CA GLN A 56 -15.88 9.32 3.78
C GLN A 56 -17.17 9.76 4.48
N ALA A 57 -17.22 9.60 5.79
CA ALA A 57 -18.30 10.12 6.60
C ALA A 57 -18.27 11.66 6.59
N ALA A 58 -19.43 12.28 6.37
CA ALA A 58 -19.59 13.74 6.46
C ALA A 58 -20.84 14.09 7.29
N ASP A 59 -20.83 15.27 7.92
CA ASP A 59 -21.97 15.79 8.66
C ASP A 59 -23.03 16.40 7.71
N THR A 60 -24.17 16.84 8.25
CA THR A 60 -25.26 17.46 7.49
C THR A 60 -24.85 18.72 6.73
N ASN A 61 -23.71 19.32 7.06
CA ASN A 61 -23.14 20.49 6.37
C ASN A 61 -22.09 20.11 5.32
N GLY A 62 -21.86 18.81 5.09
CA GLY A 62 -20.85 18.31 4.16
C GLY A 62 -19.41 18.41 4.68
N ARG A 63 -19.19 18.56 5.99
CA ARG A 63 -17.86 18.56 6.59
C ARG A 63 -17.45 17.13 6.86
N ASN A 64 -16.28 16.76 6.38
CA ASN A 64 -15.72 15.44 6.62
C ASN A 64 -15.41 15.22 8.09
N PHE A 65 -15.71 14.02 8.57
CA PHE A 65 -15.20 13.53 9.84
C PHE A 65 -13.70 13.35 9.75
N THR A 66 -12.99 13.69 10.82
CA THR A 66 -11.55 13.51 10.99
C THR A 66 -11.21 12.45 12.04
N SER A 67 -12.22 11.80 12.59
CA SER A 67 -12.11 10.68 13.52
C SER A 67 -13.24 9.71 13.24
N SER A 68 -13.06 8.44 13.64
CA SER A 68 -14.06 7.41 13.42
C SER A 68 -15.39 7.75 14.09
N PRO A 69 -16.51 7.69 13.35
CA PRO A 69 -17.85 7.71 13.94
C PRO A 69 -18.28 6.35 14.50
N GLY A 70 -17.43 5.31 14.34
CA GLY A 70 -17.62 3.94 14.82
C GLY A 70 -17.49 2.91 13.70
N GLU A 71 -16.92 1.76 14.01
CA GLU A 71 -16.62 0.68 13.03
C GLU A 71 -17.85 0.20 12.25
N LYS A 72 -19.05 0.26 12.84
CA LYS A 72 -20.29 -0.22 12.24
C LYS A 72 -21.16 0.90 11.68
N THR A 73 -20.58 2.05 11.36
CA THR A 73 -21.32 3.21 10.85
C THR A 73 -21.99 2.92 9.52
N PHE A 74 -21.30 2.23 8.63
CA PHE A 74 -21.81 1.88 7.31
C PHE A 74 -22.01 0.37 7.16
N GLU A 75 -23.15 -0.01 6.58
CA GLU A 75 -23.42 -1.37 6.10
C GLU A 75 -23.29 -1.40 4.57
N VAL A 76 -22.62 -2.42 4.04
CA VAL A 76 -22.43 -2.59 2.61
C VAL A 76 -22.99 -3.93 2.17
N LYS A 77 -23.90 -3.91 1.21
CA LYS A 77 -24.53 -5.08 0.61
C LYS A 77 -24.19 -5.10 -0.89
N ILE A 78 -23.63 -6.22 -1.36
CA ILE A 78 -23.31 -6.41 -2.78
C ILE A 78 -24.07 -7.63 -3.29
N SER A 79 -24.82 -7.44 -4.36
CA SER A 79 -25.68 -8.47 -4.93
C SER A 79 -25.80 -8.33 -6.45
N SER A 80 -26.19 -9.40 -7.12
CA SER A 80 -26.58 -9.38 -8.53
C SER A 80 -28.10 -9.60 -8.66
N PRO A 81 -28.83 -8.80 -9.44
CA PRO A 81 -30.26 -8.98 -9.63
C PRO A 81 -30.60 -10.26 -10.39
N THR A 82 -29.63 -10.81 -11.16
CA THR A 82 -29.80 -12.04 -11.95
C THR A 82 -29.47 -13.30 -11.13
N GLU A 83 -28.79 -13.16 -9.99
CA GLU A 83 -28.30 -14.28 -9.17
C GLU A 83 -28.78 -14.12 -7.72
N PRO A 84 -29.83 -14.86 -7.29
CA PRO A 84 -30.41 -14.70 -5.96
C PRO A 84 -29.45 -15.09 -4.81
N PHE A 85 -28.39 -15.86 -5.09
CA PHE A 85 -27.38 -16.29 -4.13
C PHE A 85 -25.97 -15.89 -4.57
N SER A 86 -25.70 -14.60 -4.59
CA SER A 86 -24.38 -14.07 -4.96
C SER A 86 -23.33 -14.45 -3.91
N ARG A 87 -22.28 -15.21 -4.30
CA ARG A 87 -21.12 -15.49 -3.43
C ARG A 87 -20.13 -14.35 -3.52
N ILE A 88 -20.35 -13.34 -2.68
CA ILE A 88 -19.49 -12.15 -2.62
C ILE A 88 -19.09 -11.95 -1.17
N TRP A 89 -17.78 -11.91 -0.92
CA TRP A 89 -17.27 -11.58 0.39
C TRP A 89 -17.00 -10.07 0.46
N VAL A 90 -17.45 -9.44 1.54
CA VAL A 90 -17.34 -8.00 1.74
C VAL A 90 -16.72 -7.74 3.11
N GLN A 91 -15.79 -6.80 3.17
CA GLN A 91 -15.24 -6.31 4.44
C GLN A 91 -15.19 -4.79 4.43
N VAL A 92 -15.68 -4.19 5.50
CA VAL A 92 -15.58 -2.75 5.77
C VAL A 92 -14.51 -2.56 6.84
N LEU A 93 -13.51 -1.73 6.56
CA LEU A 93 -12.39 -1.42 7.44
C LEU A 93 -12.44 0.06 7.80
N ASP A 94 -12.55 0.37 9.08
CA ASP A 94 -12.50 1.72 9.61
C ASP A 94 -11.03 2.20 9.65
N ARG A 95 -10.75 3.34 9.04
CA ARG A 95 -9.41 3.96 9.04
C ARG A 95 -9.12 4.82 10.27
N ASN A 96 -10.10 4.97 11.16
CA ASN A 96 -10.06 5.81 12.36
C ASN A 96 -9.92 7.34 12.10
N ASP A 97 -10.06 7.78 10.86
CA ASP A 97 -9.98 9.18 10.43
C ASP A 97 -11.29 9.70 9.82
N GLY A 98 -12.40 8.98 10.03
CA GLY A 98 -13.70 9.28 9.45
C GLY A 98 -13.91 8.68 8.06
N SER A 99 -12.90 8.04 7.50
CA SER A 99 -13.00 7.30 6.24
C SER A 99 -12.95 5.78 6.46
N PHE A 100 -13.51 5.04 5.50
CA PHE A 100 -13.57 3.59 5.51
C PHE A 100 -13.06 3.04 4.19
N VAL A 101 -12.39 1.88 4.25
CA VAL A 101 -12.07 1.07 3.06
C VAL A 101 -13.07 -0.07 3.01
N VAL A 102 -13.76 -0.19 1.90
CA VAL A 102 -14.56 -1.37 1.60
C VAL A 102 -13.82 -2.20 0.57
N ARG A 103 -13.53 -3.45 0.89
CA ARG A 103 -12.99 -4.41 -0.06
C ARG A 103 -13.94 -5.58 -0.24
N TYR A 104 -14.00 -6.10 -1.45
CA TYR A 104 -14.84 -7.25 -1.74
C TYR A 104 -14.21 -8.17 -2.76
N ARG A 105 -14.55 -9.44 -2.66
CA ARG A 105 -14.14 -10.50 -3.56
C ARG A 105 -15.34 -11.24 -4.10
N MET A 106 -15.34 -11.44 -5.41
CA MET A 106 -16.35 -12.25 -6.08
C MET A 106 -15.81 -13.65 -6.36
N TYR A 107 -16.66 -14.66 -6.21
CA TYR A 107 -16.33 -16.05 -6.52
C TYR A 107 -16.98 -16.53 -7.81
N ALA A 108 -17.65 -15.63 -8.52
CA ALA A 108 -18.21 -15.86 -9.84
C ALA A 108 -18.29 -14.54 -10.61
N THR A 109 -18.46 -14.61 -11.92
CA THR A 109 -18.77 -13.48 -12.79
C THR A 109 -20.26 -13.17 -12.69
N TYR A 110 -20.61 -11.90 -12.52
CA TYR A 110 -21.99 -11.44 -12.39
C TYR A 110 -22.35 -10.45 -13.48
N THR A 111 -23.65 -10.29 -13.74
CA THR A 111 -24.18 -9.25 -14.61
C THR A 111 -24.91 -8.22 -13.76
N ASP A 112 -24.64 -6.93 -14.01
CA ASP A 112 -25.27 -5.81 -13.30
C ASP A 112 -25.14 -5.90 -11.77
N LEU A 113 -23.89 -5.84 -11.27
CA LEU A 113 -23.63 -5.92 -9.85
C LEU A 113 -24.12 -4.66 -9.13
N HIS A 114 -24.92 -4.83 -8.08
CA HIS A 114 -25.46 -3.74 -7.27
C HIS A 114 -24.68 -3.62 -5.96
N ILE A 115 -24.15 -2.44 -5.68
CA ILE A 115 -23.46 -2.12 -4.44
C ILE A 115 -24.32 -1.11 -3.66
N GLN A 116 -25.00 -1.59 -2.63
CA GLN A 116 -25.79 -0.77 -1.72
C GLN A 116 -24.98 -0.43 -0.48
N ILE A 117 -24.93 0.85 -0.14
CA ILE A 117 -24.22 1.39 1.02
C ILE A 117 -25.26 2.08 1.89
N LEU A 118 -25.37 1.66 3.13
CA LEU A 118 -26.39 2.13 4.07
C LEU A 118 -25.77 2.79 5.29
N LEU A 119 -26.38 3.87 5.74
CA LEU A 119 -26.18 4.50 7.04
C LEU A 119 -27.54 4.48 7.76
N GLN A 120 -27.68 3.67 8.80
CA GLN A 120 -28.98 3.53 9.53
C GLN A 120 -30.18 3.32 8.59
N ASP A 121 -30.08 2.37 7.68
CA ASP A 121 -31.07 2.03 6.65
C ASP A 121 -31.33 3.09 5.57
N MET A 122 -30.57 4.18 5.52
CA MET A 122 -30.64 5.19 4.46
C MET A 122 -29.52 5.00 3.47
N ASP A 123 -29.84 5.06 2.19
CA ASP A 123 -28.85 4.98 1.11
C ASP A 123 -27.84 6.15 1.18
N VAL A 124 -26.55 5.84 1.11
CA VAL A 124 -25.44 6.80 1.18
C VAL A 124 -25.09 7.31 -0.22
N ALA A 125 -25.01 8.63 -0.36
CA ALA A 125 -24.65 9.32 -1.60
C ALA A 125 -25.52 8.84 -2.79
N GLY A 126 -24.88 8.31 -3.86
CA GLY A 126 -25.58 7.78 -5.05
C GLY A 126 -25.95 6.30 -4.98
N SER A 127 -25.93 5.68 -3.78
CA SER A 127 -26.28 4.27 -3.58
C SER A 127 -27.75 4.01 -3.98
N PRO A 128 -28.04 2.83 -4.58
CA PRO A 128 -27.14 1.78 -4.97
C PRO A 128 -26.32 2.09 -6.23
N TYR A 129 -25.00 1.82 -6.17
CA TYR A 129 -24.14 1.88 -7.36
C TYR A 129 -24.34 0.64 -8.22
N VAL A 130 -24.57 0.83 -9.50
CA VAL A 130 -24.80 -0.29 -10.43
C VAL A 130 -23.63 -0.42 -11.39
N LEU A 131 -22.86 -1.49 -11.24
CA LEU A 131 -21.82 -1.87 -12.15
C LEU A 131 -22.48 -2.59 -13.33
N LYS A 132 -22.79 -1.84 -14.40
CA LYS A 132 -23.55 -2.34 -15.56
C LYS A 132 -22.73 -3.29 -16.43
N GLY A 133 -23.40 -4.32 -16.94
CA GLY A 133 -22.83 -5.33 -17.83
C GLY A 133 -22.10 -6.42 -17.05
N VAL A 134 -21.16 -7.08 -17.72
CA VAL A 134 -20.41 -8.21 -17.13
C VAL A 134 -19.34 -7.68 -16.18
N VAL A 135 -19.37 -8.14 -14.93
CA VAL A 135 -18.38 -7.87 -13.90
C VAL A 135 -17.64 -9.17 -13.59
N TYR A 136 -16.42 -9.25 -14.10
CA TYR A 136 -15.59 -10.45 -13.96
C TYR A 136 -15.00 -10.57 -12.54
N HIS A 137 -14.94 -11.80 -12.02
CA HIS A 137 -14.24 -12.10 -10.77
C HIS A 137 -12.71 -12.04 -10.94
N GLU A 138 -11.96 -12.02 -9.85
CA GLU A 138 -10.52 -11.79 -9.83
C GLU A 138 -9.71 -12.86 -10.58
N GLY A 139 -10.18 -14.12 -10.54
CA GLY A 139 -9.55 -15.24 -11.26
C GLY A 139 -9.86 -15.27 -12.76
N CYS A 140 -10.64 -14.30 -13.26
CA CYS A 140 -11.03 -14.25 -14.65
C CYS A 140 -9.92 -13.67 -15.53
N ASP A 141 -9.55 -14.39 -16.58
CA ASP A 141 -8.48 -14.02 -17.51
C ASP A 141 -9.04 -13.43 -18.81
N CYS A 142 -9.89 -12.41 -18.69
CA CYS A 142 -10.49 -11.74 -19.84
C CYS A 142 -9.68 -10.49 -20.20
N PRO A 143 -8.98 -10.48 -21.34
CA PRO A 143 -8.14 -9.35 -21.71
C PRO A 143 -8.97 -8.10 -22.01
N GLU A 144 -8.55 -6.96 -21.49
CA GLU A 144 -8.99 -5.67 -22.00
C GLU A 144 -8.29 -5.43 -23.33
N ALA A 145 -9.04 -5.06 -24.37
CA ALA A 145 -8.52 -4.98 -25.73
C ALA A 145 -7.48 -3.86 -25.95
N ASP A 146 -7.51 -2.80 -25.11
CA ASP A 146 -6.66 -1.63 -25.25
C ASP A 146 -6.05 -1.23 -23.89
N GLY A 147 -4.73 -1.28 -23.82
CA GLY A 147 -3.99 -0.94 -22.59
C GLY A 147 -4.13 0.53 -22.17
N GLU A 148 -4.26 1.46 -23.12
CA GLU A 148 -4.46 2.88 -22.78
C GLU A 148 -5.90 3.13 -22.28
N VAL A 149 -6.89 2.43 -22.81
CA VAL A 149 -8.26 2.46 -22.25
C VAL A 149 -8.26 1.91 -20.82
N TRP A 150 -7.55 0.82 -20.56
CA TRP A 150 -7.35 0.29 -19.21
C TRP A 150 -6.67 1.31 -18.30
N ALA A 151 -5.54 1.90 -18.75
CA ALA A 151 -4.80 2.90 -17.98
C ALA A 151 -5.63 4.15 -17.68
N GLY A 152 -6.49 4.58 -18.60
CA GLY A 152 -7.42 5.68 -18.40
C GLY A 152 -8.45 5.39 -17.30
N ARG A 153 -9.02 4.16 -17.28
CA ARG A 153 -9.97 3.72 -16.23
C ARG A 153 -9.32 3.58 -14.87
N MET A 154 -8.05 3.15 -14.84
CA MET A 154 -7.26 3.05 -13.62
C MET A 154 -6.71 4.41 -13.15
N HIS A 155 -6.94 5.49 -13.91
CA HIS A 155 -6.36 6.81 -13.68
C HIS A 155 -4.83 6.80 -13.56
N CYS A 156 -4.18 5.97 -14.40
CA CYS A 156 -2.74 5.84 -14.35
C CYS A 156 -2.04 7.16 -14.68
N PRO A 157 -1.02 7.56 -13.90
CA PRO A 157 -0.16 8.67 -14.26
C PRO A 157 0.45 8.48 -15.65
N ALA A 158 0.67 9.59 -16.37
CA ALA A 158 1.29 9.56 -17.70
C ALA A 158 2.76 9.08 -17.63
N SER A 159 3.47 9.40 -16.56
CA SER A 159 4.84 8.99 -16.32
C SER A 159 5.14 8.81 -14.83
N PHE A 160 6.26 8.16 -14.53
CA PHE A 160 6.79 7.99 -13.18
C PHE A 160 8.25 8.44 -13.17
N PRO A 161 8.66 9.36 -12.27
CA PRO A 161 10.02 9.90 -12.25
C PRO A 161 11.12 8.84 -12.11
N GLN A 162 10.84 7.71 -11.47
CA GLN A 162 11.80 6.62 -11.36
C GLN A 162 11.96 5.90 -12.70
N ILE A 163 10.88 5.61 -13.42
CA ILE A 163 10.92 4.97 -14.75
C ILE A 163 11.68 5.85 -15.73
N ASP A 164 11.35 7.13 -15.78
CA ASP A 164 12.00 8.10 -16.69
C ASP A 164 13.51 8.16 -16.44
N SER A 165 13.90 8.21 -15.17
CA SER A 165 15.32 8.25 -14.78
C SER A 165 16.06 6.97 -15.16
N ASP A 166 15.49 5.80 -14.85
CA ASP A 166 16.18 4.53 -15.09
C ASP A 166 16.29 4.24 -16.59
N LEU A 167 15.19 4.40 -17.32
CA LEU A 167 15.14 4.12 -18.76
C LEU A 167 15.90 5.17 -19.61
N SER A 168 16.20 6.34 -19.07
CA SER A 168 17.06 7.31 -19.75
C SER A 168 18.47 6.77 -20.05
N LEU A 169 18.91 5.77 -19.28
CA LEU A 169 20.20 5.09 -19.46
C LEU A 169 20.18 4.03 -20.57
N PHE A 170 19.01 3.67 -21.06
CA PHE A 170 18.78 2.61 -22.02
C PHE A 170 17.91 3.11 -23.20
N PRO A 171 18.45 4.01 -24.06
CA PRO A 171 17.67 4.56 -25.18
C PRO A 171 17.23 3.47 -26.17
N GLU A 172 18.06 2.43 -26.33
CA GLU A 172 17.81 1.25 -27.17
C GLU A 172 18.13 -0.03 -26.42
N VAL A 173 17.32 -1.06 -26.59
CA VAL A 173 17.50 -2.40 -26.01
C VAL A 173 17.60 -3.43 -27.13
N HIS A 174 18.82 -3.93 -27.34
CA HIS A 174 19.12 -4.95 -28.34
C HIS A 174 18.93 -6.34 -27.76
N LEU A 175 17.76 -6.97 -27.96
CA LEU A 175 17.34 -8.20 -27.33
C LEU A 175 18.33 -9.36 -27.54
N GLN A 176 18.84 -9.52 -28.75
CA GLN A 176 19.85 -10.55 -29.05
C GLN A 176 21.15 -10.35 -28.24
N SER A 177 21.57 -9.11 -28.07
CA SER A 177 22.77 -8.76 -27.31
C SER A 177 22.56 -9.04 -25.82
N ILE A 178 21.44 -8.61 -25.23
CA ILE A 178 21.17 -8.83 -23.81
C ILE A 178 20.97 -10.31 -23.48
N ALA A 179 20.33 -11.09 -24.38
CA ALA A 179 20.15 -12.53 -24.22
C ALA A 179 21.46 -13.30 -24.14
N THR A 180 22.53 -12.79 -24.75
CA THR A 180 23.86 -13.37 -24.71
C THR A 180 24.72 -12.81 -23.58
N GLU A 181 24.80 -11.50 -23.46
CA GLU A 181 25.75 -10.82 -22.58
C GLU A 181 25.33 -10.86 -21.10
N ILE A 182 24.04 -10.75 -20.81
CA ILE A 182 23.55 -10.79 -19.41
C ILE A 182 23.83 -12.14 -18.76
N PRO A 183 23.47 -13.29 -19.36
CA PRO A 183 23.85 -14.60 -18.80
C PRO A 183 25.35 -14.82 -18.68
N GLN A 184 26.14 -14.38 -19.65
CA GLN A 184 27.60 -14.49 -19.57
C GLN A 184 28.16 -13.72 -18.36
N ARG A 185 27.64 -12.54 -18.08
CA ARG A 185 28.13 -11.69 -17.01
C ARG A 185 27.56 -12.06 -15.63
N PHE A 186 26.28 -12.42 -15.56
CA PHE A 186 25.55 -12.62 -14.31
C PHE A 186 24.99 -14.03 -14.13
N GLY A 187 25.08 -14.90 -15.14
CA GLY A 187 24.42 -16.20 -15.22
C GLY A 187 24.78 -17.22 -14.15
N GLN A 188 25.85 -17.00 -13.38
CA GLN A 188 26.15 -17.82 -12.20
C GLN A 188 25.24 -17.51 -10.99
N ARG A 189 24.41 -16.46 -11.08
CA ARG A 189 23.49 -16.06 -10.05
C ARG A 189 22.14 -16.73 -10.28
N GLN A 190 21.76 -17.65 -9.39
CA GLN A 190 20.47 -18.36 -9.45
C GLN A 190 19.23 -17.46 -9.38
N SER A 191 19.41 -16.18 -9.02
CA SER A 191 18.35 -15.19 -8.90
C SER A 191 18.04 -14.42 -10.19
N LEU A 192 18.80 -14.68 -11.28
CA LEU A 192 18.58 -13.98 -12.55
C LEU A 192 17.63 -14.80 -13.43
N CYS A 193 16.47 -14.21 -13.77
CA CYS A 193 15.47 -14.85 -14.62
C CYS A 193 15.32 -14.07 -15.93
N HIS A 194 15.12 -14.80 -17.03
CA HIS A 194 14.83 -14.25 -18.35
C HIS A 194 13.36 -14.49 -18.67
N TYR A 195 12.62 -13.44 -18.98
CA TYR A 195 11.19 -13.51 -19.27
C TYR A 195 10.88 -13.04 -20.67
N THR A 196 9.92 -13.70 -21.32
CA THR A 196 9.22 -13.23 -22.50
C THR A 196 7.74 -13.19 -22.19
N ILE A 197 7.10 -12.04 -22.37
CA ILE A 197 5.67 -11.86 -22.16
C ILE A 197 5.01 -11.67 -23.52
N LYS A 198 4.02 -12.53 -23.81
CA LYS A 198 3.17 -12.45 -25.01
C LYS A 198 1.71 -12.72 -24.63
N ASP A 199 0.78 -12.10 -25.35
CA ASP A 199 -0.67 -12.34 -25.21
C ASP A 199 -1.24 -12.23 -23.79
N ASN A 200 -1.26 -11.02 -23.23
CA ASN A 200 -1.64 -10.75 -21.84
C ASN A 200 -3.08 -10.31 -21.62
N LYS A 201 -3.56 -10.39 -20.34
CA LYS A 201 -4.89 -9.92 -19.86
C LYS A 201 -5.18 -8.45 -20.17
N VAL A 202 -4.17 -7.60 -20.02
CA VAL A 202 -4.15 -6.23 -20.55
C VAL A 202 -3.20 -6.30 -21.73
N ARG A 203 -3.55 -5.74 -22.88
CA ARG A 203 -2.63 -5.69 -24.01
C ARG A 203 -1.41 -4.84 -23.65
N LEU A 204 -0.45 -5.51 -23.00
CA LEU A 204 0.91 -5.05 -22.94
C LEU A 204 1.57 -5.31 -24.30
N PRO A 205 2.50 -4.49 -24.74
CA PRO A 205 3.35 -4.85 -25.87
C PRO A 205 4.14 -6.12 -25.52
N ASP A 206 4.49 -6.89 -26.53
CA ASP A 206 5.37 -8.05 -26.35
C ASP A 206 6.71 -7.60 -25.78
N LEU A 207 7.24 -8.34 -24.80
CA LEU A 207 8.39 -7.97 -23.99
C LEU A 207 9.37 -9.11 -23.84
N GLU A 208 10.66 -8.81 -23.88
CA GLU A 208 11.73 -9.71 -23.49
C GLU A 208 12.71 -8.97 -22.56
N PHE A 209 12.89 -9.46 -21.34
CA PHE A 209 13.66 -8.76 -20.31
C PHE A 209 14.26 -9.70 -19.26
N PHE A 210 15.21 -9.19 -18.50
CA PHE A 210 15.82 -9.89 -17.38
C PHE A 210 15.40 -9.30 -16.05
N VAL A 211 15.08 -10.17 -15.09
CA VAL A 211 14.72 -9.81 -13.72
C VAL A 211 15.72 -10.43 -12.76
N ASN A 212 16.25 -9.62 -11.89
CA ASN A 212 17.00 -10.06 -10.74
C ASN A 212 16.05 -10.25 -9.54
N LEU A 213 15.82 -11.51 -9.17
CA LEU A 213 15.00 -11.89 -8.01
C LEU A 213 15.77 -11.85 -6.68
N GLY A 214 17.07 -11.55 -6.72
CA GLY A 214 17.89 -11.38 -5.52
C GLY A 214 17.78 -9.98 -4.94
N ASP A 215 18.14 -9.85 -3.65
CA ASP A 215 18.08 -8.56 -2.95
C ASP A 215 19.01 -7.51 -3.57
N TRP A 216 20.24 -7.88 -3.94
CA TRP A 216 21.26 -6.95 -4.40
C TRP A 216 21.04 -6.54 -5.85
N PRO A 217 20.93 -5.23 -6.19
CA PRO A 217 20.95 -4.78 -7.57
C PRO A 217 22.32 -5.09 -8.22
N LEU A 218 22.33 -5.33 -9.53
CA LEU A 218 23.43 -6.00 -10.21
C LEU A 218 24.31 -5.10 -11.09
N GLU A 219 23.72 -4.15 -11.84
CA GLU A 219 24.47 -3.38 -12.84
C GLU A 219 25.26 -2.24 -12.19
N LYS A 220 26.56 -2.48 -11.96
CA LYS A 220 27.48 -1.52 -11.33
C LYS A 220 28.30 -0.69 -12.34
N ARG A 221 28.22 -1.01 -13.62
CA ARG A 221 28.90 -0.23 -14.65
C ARG A 221 28.31 1.17 -14.74
N ARG A 222 29.12 2.08 -15.29
CA ARG A 222 28.73 3.48 -15.51
C ARG A 222 29.10 3.88 -16.94
N PRO A 223 28.35 4.78 -17.57
CA PRO A 223 28.76 5.32 -18.84
C PRO A 223 30.22 5.85 -18.78
N PRO A 224 31.07 5.62 -19.81
CA PRO A 224 30.73 5.12 -21.14
C PRO A 224 30.71 3.59 -21.30
N GLU A 225 30.86 2.80 -20.23
CA GLU A 225 30.76 1.35 -20.33
C GLU A 225 29.33 0.92 -20.75
N LYS A 226 29.22 -0.21 -21.47
CA LYS A 226 27.93 -0.77 -21.87
C LYS A 226 27.15 -1.27 -20.65
N LEU A 227 25.97 -0.71 -20.44
CA LEU A 227 25.03 -1.08 -19.38
C LEU A 227 24.11 -2.20 -19.84
N HIS A 228 23.59 -2.96 -18.88
CA HIS A 228 22.60 -4.01 -19.12
C HIS A 228 21.27 -3.64 -18.44
N PRO A 229 20.15 -3.63 -19.18
CA PRO A 229 18.84 -3.31 -18.65
C PRO A 229 18.29 -4.51 -17.86
N ILE A 230 18.58 -4.55 -16.56
CA ILE A 230 18.12 -5.58 -15.63
C ILE A 230 17.11 -4.96 -14.69
N PHE A 231 15.94 -5.58 -14.55
CA PHE A 231 14.94 -5.18 -13.57
C PHE A 231 15.32 -5.73 -12.20
N SER A 232 15.21 -4.88 -11.17
CA SER A 232 15.53 -5.23 -9.78
C SER A 232 14.52 -4.62 -8.82
N TRP A 233 14.35 -5.23 -7.66
CA TRP A 233 13.41 -4.79 -6.60
C TRP A 233 13.80 -3.47 -5.96
N CYS A 234 15.06 -3.13 -5.99
CA CYS A 234 15.58 -1.85 -5.54
C CYS A 234 16.78 -1.43 -6.38
N GLY A 235 17.09 -0.14 -6.35
CA GLY A 235 18.31 0.42 -6.88
C GLY A 235 19.27 0.85 -5.77
N SER A 236 20.46 1.27 -6.16
CA SER A 236 21.41 1.93 -5.27
C SER A 236 22.18 3.04 -5.98
N ASN A 237 22.83 3.89 -5.18
CA ASN A 237 23.69 4.95 -5.75
C ASN A 237 24.81 4.39 -6.64
N ASP A 238 25.19 3.12 -6.43
CA ASP A 238 26.27 2.43 -7.15
C ASP A 238 25.78 1.58 -8.31
N THR A 239 24.47 1.41 -8.50
CA THR A 239 23.90 0.53 -9.53
C THR A 239 23.04 1.30 -10.54
N ARG A 240 22.74 0.65 -11.66
CA ARG A 240 21.99 1.21 -12.79
C ARG A 240 20.87 0.27 -13.24
N ASP A 241 20.40 -0.57 -12.34
CA ASP A 241 19.26 -1.44 -12.57
C ASP A 241 17.99 -0.62 -12.78
N ILE A 242 17.06 -1.16 -13.53
CA ILE A 242 15.72 -0.60 -13.70
C ILE A 242 14.88 -1.03 -12.49
N VAL A 243 14.41 -0.07 -11.70
CA VAL A 243 13.73 -0.39 -10.44
C VAL A 243 12.25 -0.62 -10.68
N MET A 244 11.78 -1.79 -10.24
CA MET A 244 10.36 -2.15 -10.21
C MET A 244 9.83 -2.27 -8.77
N PRO A 245 8.50 -2.25 -8.55
CA PRO A 245 7.93 -2.51 -7.24
C PRO A 245 8.44 -3.83 -6.66
N THR A 246 8.73 -3.86 -5.36
CA THR A 246 9.26 -5.07 -4.72
C THR A 246 8.25 -6.22 -4.77
N TYR A 247 8.72 -7.45 -4.70
CA TYR A 247 7.83 -8.63 -4.61
C TYR A 247 6.86 -8.51 -3.42
N ASP A 248 7.33 -7.94 -2.31
CA ASP A 248 6.57 -7.79 -1.07
C ASP A 248 5.31 -6.90 -1.29
N ILE A 249 5.48 -5.68 -1.83
CA ILE A 249 4.32 -4.82 -2.11
C ILE A 249 3.46 -5.36 -3.26
N THR A 250 4.07 -5.99 -4.26
CA THR A 250 3.35 -6.61 -5.38
C THR A 250 2.46 -7.74 -4.88
N GLU A 251 3.00 -8.65 -4.07
CA GLU A 251 2.23 -9.74 -3.45
C GLU A 251 1.11 -9.19 -2.56
N SER A 252 1.38 -8.15 -1.77
CA SER A 252 0.39 -7.57 -0.86
C SER A 252 -0.81 -6.95 -1.58
N VAL A 253 -0.66 -6.48 -2.82
CA VAL A 253 -1.77 -5.95 -3.63
C VAL A 253 -2.44 -7.02 -4.49
N LEU A 254 -1.76 -8.15 -4.73
CA LEU A 254 -2.34 -9.32 -5.42
C LEU A 254 -3.18 -10.19 -4.49
N GLU A 255 -2.76 -10.34 -3.25
CA GLU A 255 -3.29 -11.30 -2.28
C GLU A 255 -4.02 -10.63 -1.10
N THR A 256 -4.75 -9.55 -1.35
CA THR A 256 -5.36 -8.72 -0.29
C THR A 256 -6.47 -9.38 0.52
N MET A 257 -6.87 -10.61 0.21
CA MET A 257 -8.10 -11.21 0.76
C MET A 257 -7.84 -12.44 1.64
N GLY A 258 -6.81 -12.39 2.47
CA GLY A 258 -6.65 -13.32 3.58
C GLY A 258 -5.60 -14.41 3.40
N ARG A 259 -4.87 -14.44 2.29
CA ARG A 259 -3.68 -15.30 2.12
C ARG A 259 -2.43 -14.64 2.64
N VAL A 260 -2.32 -13.32 2.51
CA VAL A 260 -1.21 -12.53 3.04
C VAL A 260 -1.56 -11.99 4.41
N SER A 261 -0.69 -12.19 5.38
CA SER A 261 -0.89 -11.71 6.75
C SER A 261 -0.74 -10.19 6.89
N LEU A 262 -0.16 -9.55 5.88
CA LEU A 262 0.09 -8.11 5.83
C LEU A 262 -0.19 -7.61 4.42
N ASP A 263 -1.18 -6.77 4.26
CA ASP A 263 -1.52 -6.10 3.00
C ASP A 263 -1.83 -4.62 3.25
N MET A 264 -1.74 -3.81 2.19
CA MET A 264 -1.89 -2.35 2.26
C MET A 264 -3.28 -1.89 2.74
N LEU A 265 -4.34 -2.64 2.44
CA LEU A 265 -5.69 -2.32 2.89
C LEU A 265 -5.88 -2.67 4.37
N SER A 266 -5.42 -3.86 4.79
CA SER A 266 -5.49 -4.30 6.18
C SER A 266 -4.72 -3.39 7.13
N VAL A 267 -3.55 -2.88 6.73
CA VAL A 267 -2.77 -1.92 7.53
C VAL A 267 -3.59 -0.67 7.82
N GLN A 268 -4.30 -0.14 6.82
CA GLN A 268 -5.10 1.08 6.98
C GLN A 268 -6.26 0.90 7.97
N GLY A 269 -6.85 -0.30 8.05
CA GLY A 269 -7.88 -0.63 9.03
C GLY A 269 -7.34 -1.09 10.39
N ASN A 270 -6.02 -1.16 10.58
CA ASN A 270 -5.38 -1.64 11.80
C ASN A 270 -4.23 -0.73 12.24
N SER A 271 -4.36 0.57 12.05
CA SER A 271 -3.35 1.59 12.34
C SER A 271 -3.10 1.84 13.85
N GLY A 272 -3.69 1.01 14.71
CA GLY A 272 -3.52 1.09 16.17
C GLY A 272 -4.40 2.16 16.83
N PRO A 273 -4.09 2.54 18.08
CA PRO A 273 -4.87 3.55 18.80
C PRO A 273 -4.67 4.93 18.19
N VAL A 274 -5.51 5.88 18.58
CA VAL A 274 -5.32 7.30 18.26
C VAL A 274 -3.98 7.80 18.76
N TRP A 275 -3.45 8.86 18.13
CA TRP A 275 -2.09 9.35 18.35
C TRP A 275 -1.72 9.56 19.81
N GLU A 276 -2.62 10.15 20.59
CA GLU A 276 -2.43 10.50 22.00
C GLU A 276 -2.26 9.26 22.90
N LEU A 277 -2.83 8.13 22.49
CA LEU A 277 -2.76 6.86 23.22
C LEU A 277 -1.61 5.95 22.80
N LYS A 278 -0.85 6.35 21.76
CA LYS A 278 0.31 5.60 21.30
C LYS A 278 1.48 5.75 22.28
N ASN A 279 2.27 4.67 22.42
CA ASN A 279 3.52 4.70 23.18
C ASN A 279 4.52 5.69 22.55
N SER A 280 5.03 6.65 23.33
CA SER A 280 5.98 7.68 22.89
C SER A 280 7.43 7.17 22.85
N SER A 281 7.68 5.94 22.39
CA SER A 281 9.01 5.39 22.14
C SER A 281 9.16 4.88 20.71
N GLY A 282 10.39 4.79 20.23
CA GLY A 282 10.72 4.18 18.94
C GLY A 282 10.57 2.66 19.01
N ILE A 283 10.03 2.03 17.95
CA ILE A 283 9.87 0.58 17.84
C ILE A 283 10.67 0.02 16.67
N TRP A 284 11.36 -1.08 16.91
CA TRP A 284 11.95 -1.89 15.85
C TRP A 284 12.04 -3.37 16.26
N ARG A 285 11.74 -4.23 15.31
CA ARG A 285 11.96 -5.69 15.39
C ARG A 285 12.49 -6.18 14.06
N GLY A 286 13.44 -7.11 14.09
CA GLY A 286 13.99 -7.68 12.86
C GLY A 286 15.15 -8.63 13.10
N ARG A 287 15.89 -8.92 12.01
CA ARG A 287 17.06 -9.78 11.98
C ARG A 287 18.35 -8.96 11.90
N ASP A 288 19.47 -9.60 12.16
CA ASP A 288 20.83 -9.06 12.24
C ASP A 288 21.52 -8.80 10.90
N SER A 289 20.80 -8.46 9.83
CA SER A 289 21.32 -8.41 8.46
C SER A 289 22.39 -7.33 8.19
N ARG A 290 22.62 -6.39 9.13
CA ARG A 290 23.65 -5.34 9.03
C ARG A 290 24.18 -4.93 10.40
N ARG A 291 25.40 -4.35 10.44
CA ARG A 291 26.03 -3.87 11.67
C ARG A 291 25.22 -2.73 12.32
N GLU A 292 24.63 -1.86 11.54
CA GLU A 292 23.80 -0.75 12.02
C GLU A 292 22.62 -1.26 12.87
N ARG A 293 22.06 -2.43 12.55
CA ARG A 293 21.01 -3.07 13.37
C ARG A 293 21.54 -3.56 14.72
N LEU A 294 22.80 -4.01 14.77
CA LEU A 294 23.46 -4.37 16.02
C LEU A 294 23.61 -3.13 16.93
N GLU A 295 24.05 -2.02 16.34
CA GLU A 295 24.19 -0.75 17.07
C GLU A 295 22.83 -0.20 17.50
N LEU A 296 21.77 -0.32 16.67
CA LEU A 296 20.41 0.06 17.05
C LEU A 296 19.94 -0.67 18.32
N VAL A 297 20.16 -1.98 18.40
CA VAL A 297 19.74 -2.76 19.58
C VAL A 297 20.57 -2.43 20.80
N LYS A 298 21.89 -2.22 20.67
CA LYS A 298 22.72 -1.72 21.78
C LYS A 298 22.24 -0.35 22.29
N MET A 299 21.94 0.57 21.36
CA MET A 299 21.39 1.89 21.67
C MET A 299 20.07 1.79 22.43
N ALA A 300 19.18 0.88 22.03
CA ALA A 300 17.90 0.64 22.68
C ALA A 300 18.10 0.11 24.12
N ARG A 301 19.04 -0.80 24.33
CA ARG A 301 19.37 -1.33 25.66
C ARG A 301 19.93 -0.26 26.60
N ALA A 302 20.67 0.70 26.06
CA ALA A 302 21.18 1.85 26.82
C ALA A 302 20.09 2.91 27.07
N ASN A 303 19.04 2.97 26.25
CA ASN A 303 18.00 4.01 26.29
C ASN A 303 16.58 3.39 26.22
N PRO A 304 16.20 2.48 27.13
CA PRO A 304 14.96 1.69 27.02
C PRO A 304 13.67 2.53 27.12
N HIS A 305 13.74 3.74 27.66
CA HIS A 305 12.63 4.68 27.73
C HIS A 305 12.40 5.46 26.41
N MET A 306 13.39 5.43 25.49
CA MET A 306 13.34 6.13 24.20
C MET A 306 13.12 5.18 23.03
N LEU A 307 13.67 3.97 23.12
CA LEU A 307 13.75 3.05 21.98
C LEU A 307 13.55 1.61 22.45
N ASP A 308 12.54 0.95 21.87
CA ASP A 308 12.25 -0.47 22.04
C ASP A 308 12.69 -1.22 20.76
N ALA A 309 13.96 -1.61 20.69
CA ALA A 309 14.51 -2.37 19.59
C ALA A 309 15.09 -3.72 20.05
N ALA A 310 14.70 -4.80 19.38
CA ALA A 310 15.17 -6.13 19.71
C ALA A 310 15.21 -7.06 18.49
N PHE A 311 16.08 -8.07 18.55
CA PHE A 311 16.19 -9.09 17.53
C PHE A 311 15.17 -10.20 17.71
N THR A 312 14.60 -10.63 16.59
CA THR A 312 13.74 -11.83 16.51
C THR A 312 14.52 -13.07 16.11
N ASN A 313 15.64 -12.91 15.42
CA ASN A 313 16.52 -13.99 14.98
C ASN A 313 17.91 -13.44 14.60
N PHE A 314 18.92 -14.33 14.60
CA PHE A 314 20.29 -14.09 14.13
C PHE A 314 20.64 -15.07 13.00
N PHE A 315 21.24 -14.55 11.93
CA PHE A 315 21.67 -15.34 10.75
C PHE A 315 23.07 -14.96 10.24
N PHE A 316 23.48 -13.70 10.42
CA PHE A 316 24.68 -13.13 9.80
C PHE A 316 25.81 -12.89 10.79
N PHE A 317 25.49 -12.67 12.06
CA PHE A 317 26.46 -12.41 13.12
C PHE A 317 26.29 -13.41 14.27
N THR A 318 27.33 -13.54 15.10
CA THR A 318 27.21 -14.34 16.32
C THR A 318 26.35 -13.63 17.33
N HIS A 319 25.33 -14.30 17.87
CA HIS A 319 24.50 -13.77 18.94
C HIS A 319 25.27 -13.71 20.25
N ASP A 320 25.38 -12.52 20.82
CA ASP A 320 25.90 -12.28 22.17
C ASP A 320 24.77 -11.65 23.01
N GLU A 321 24.20 -12.47 23.91
CA GLU A 321 23.05 -12.02 24.73
C GLU A 321 23.43 -10.92 25.70
N SER A 322 24.68 -10.83 26.12
CA SER A 322 25.17 -9.76 27.00
C SER A 322 25.10 -8.39 26.31
N LEU A 323 25.39 -8.35 25.00
CA LEU A 323 25.38 -7.14 24.18
C LEU A 323 23.99 -6.83 23.62
N TYR A 324 23.27 -7.85 23.11
CA TYR A 324 22.04 -7.64 22.33
C TYR A 324 20.78 -8.05 23.08
N GLY A 325 20.91 -8.66 24.27
CA GLY A 325 19.79 -9.23 25.01
C GLY A 325 19.25 -10.53 24.39
N PRO A 326 18.24 -11.11 25.03
CA PRO A 326 17.60 -12.33 24.51
C PRO A 326 16.82 -12.07 23.23
N LEU A 327 16.67 -13.09 22.42
CA LEU A 327 15.77 -13.07 21.29
C LEU A 327 14.32 -12.90 21.74
N VAL A 328 13.58 -12.04 21.04
CA VAL A 328 12.16 -11.82 21.34
C VAL A 328 11.26 -12.57 20.35
N LYS A 329 10.05 -12.92 20.79
CA LYS A 329 9.05 -13.53 19.93
C LYS A 329 8.64 -12.57 18.80
N HIS A 330 8.23 -13.15 17.68
CA HIS A 330 7.60 -12.38 16.60
C HIS A 330 6.41 -11.58 17.14
N MET A 331 6.38 -10.32 16.78
CA MET A 331 5.29 -9.40 17.06
C MET A 331 4.46 -9.22 15.78
N SER A 332 3.13 -9.21 15.90
CA SER A 332 2.27 -8.82 14.77
C SER A 332 2.69 -7.43 14.26
N PHE A 333 2.75 -7.26 12.96
CA PHE A 333 3.11 -5.97 12.35
C PHE A 333 2.16 -4.85 12.79
N PHE A 334 0.86 -5.14 12.95
CA PHE A 334 -0.13 -4.18 13.46
C PHE A 334 0.18 -3.69 14.88
N SER A 335 0.94 -4.45 15.67
CA SER A 335 1.38 -4.01 17.00
C SER A 335 2.45 -2.92 16.97
N PHE A 336 3.13 -2.73 15.84
CA PHE A 336 4.04 -1.60 15.65
C PHE A 336 3.30 -0.26 15.73
N PHE A 337 2.06 -0.21 15.26
CA PHE A 337 1.22 1.00 15.28
C PHE A 337 0.72 1.42 16.65
N LYS A 338 1.03 0.63 17.71
CA LYS A 338 0.85 1.05 19.10
C LYS A 338 1.91 2.06 19.57
N TYR A 339 2.94 2.31 18.74
CA TYR A 339 4.04 3.22 19.01
C TYR A 339 3.98 4.43 18.09
N LYS A 340 4.33 5.63 18.60
CA LYS A 340 4.36 6.86 17.78
C LYS A 340 5.46 6.82 16.72
N TYR A 341 6.65 6.26 17.05
CA TYR A 341 7.86 6.37 16.25
C TYR A 341 8.29 5.00 15.73
N GLN A 342 8.30 4.83 14.41
CA GLN A 342 8.66 3.58 13.76
C GLN A 342 10.01 3.68 13.07
N ILE A 343 10.96 2.85 13.49
CA ILE A 343 12.32 2.91 12.96
C ILE A 343 12.41 2.07 11.69
N ASN A 344 12.71 2.72 10.56
CA ASN A 344 12.99 2.07 9.30
C ASN A 344 14.50 2.12 9.03
N ILE A 345 15.16 1.00 9.25
CA ILE A 345 16.60 0.80 9.06
C ILE A 345 16.83 -0.31 8.04
N ASP A 346 17.80 -0.10 7.14
CA ASP A 346 18.13 -1.02 6.07
C ASP A 346 18.37 -2.46 6.57
N GLY A 347 18.01 -3.39 5.69
CA GLY A 347 18.39 -4.79 5.80
C GLY A 347 19.64 -5.11 4.99
N THR A 348 19.62 -6.19 4.25
CA THR A 348 20.61 -6.51 3.23
C THR A 348 20.73 -5.36 2.21
N VAL A 349 19.59 -4.79 1.85
CA VAL A 349 19.39 -3.60 1.02
C VAL A 349 18.34 -2.71 1.68
N ALA A 350 17.54 -1.94 0.92
CA ALA A 350 16.39 -1.20 1.44
C ALA A 350 15.47 -2.09 2.29
N ALA A 351 14.84 -1.50 3.29
CA ALA A 351 13.90 -2.25 4.14
C ALA A 351 12.49 -2.21 3.54
N TYR A 352 12.07 -3.26 2.86
CA TYR A 352 10.80 -3.38 2.11
C TYR A 352 9.52 -3.24 2.94
N ARG A 353 9.65 -3.09 4.26
CA ARG A 353 8.53 -2.76 5.15
C ARG A 353 8.08 -1.29 5.09
N LEU A 354 8.84 -0.40 4.46
CA LEU A 354 8.56 1.05 4.46
C LEU A 354 7.16 1.40 3.95
N PRO A 355 6.63 0.81 2.86
CA PRO A 355 5.26 1.06 2.41
C PRO A 355 4.20 0.85 3.50
N TYR A 356 4.31 -0.24 4.23
CA TYR A 356 3.37 -0.59 5.30
C TYR A 356 3.51 0.33 6.53
N LEU A 357 4.74 0.72 6.87
CA LEU A 357 4.99 1.68 7.95
C LEU A 357 4.35 3.04 7.63
N LEU A 358 4.50 3.51 6.39
CA LEU A 358 3.88 4.75 5.92
C LEU A 358 2.34 4.66 5.89
N ALA A 359 1.77 3.50 5.49
CA ALA A 359 0.32 3.32 5.43
C ALA A 359 -0.38 3.35 6.80
N GLY A 360 0.38 3.18 7.88
CA GLY A 360 -0.11 3.30 9.26
C GLY A 360 -0.22 4.76 9.72
N SER A 361 -0.64 4.96 10.98
CA SER A 361 -0.85 6.29 11.58
C SER A 361 0.28 6.71 12.53
N SER A 362 1.49 6.18 12.34
CA SER A 362 2.67 6.49 13.15
C SER A 362 3.74 7.15 12.29
N VAL A 363 4.55 8.03 12.88
CA VAL A 363 5.63 8.67 12.13
C VAL A 363 6.80 7.70 11.92
N VAL A 364 7.29 7.66 10.69
CA VAL A 364 8.44 6.84 10.33
C VAL A 364 9.72 7.65 10.49
N LEU A 365 10.68 7.12 11.24
CA LEU A 365 12.07 7.59 11.22
C LEU A 365 12.82 6.70 10.23
N LYS A 366 13.32 7.30 9.13
CA LYS A 366 13.95 6.57 8.02
C LYS A 366 15.44 6.84 7.95
N GLN A 367 16.23 5.76 7.96
CA GLN A 367 17.69 5.83 7.78
C GLN A 367 18.05 6.42 6.42
N ALA A 368 19.04 7.29 6.38
CA ALA A 368 19.71 7.69 5.16
C ALA A 368 20.39 6.46 4.55
N SER A 369 20.02 6.12 3.34
CA SER A 369 20.38 4.86 2.69
C SER A 369 20.93 5.12 1.28
N PRO A 370 21.92 4.35 0.82
CA PRO A 370 22.30 4.31 -0.59
C PRO A 370 21.29 3.55 -1.46
N TYR A 371 20.39 2.75 -0.84
CA TYR A 371 19.37 1.97 -1.53
C TYR A 371 18.06 2.71 -1.61
N TYR A 372 17.31 2.45 -2.69
CA TYR A 372 16.01 3.06 -2.91
C TYR A 372 15.05 2.10 -3.62
N GLU A 373 13.76 2.24 -3.33
CA GLU A 373 12.65 1.57 -4.02
C GLU A 373 12.04 2.51 -5.06
N HIS A 374 11.15 1.99 -5.89
CA HIS A 374 10.54 2.68 -7.04
C HIS A 374 9.85 4.01 -6.70
N PHE A 375 9.40 4.22 -5.48
CA PHE A 375 8.68 5.42 -5.02
C PHE A 375 9.53 6.44 -4.25
N TYR A 376 10.80 6.12 -3.92
CA TYR A 376 11.62 6.98 -3.04
C TYR A 376 11.89 8.37 -3.59
N ARG A 377 11.88 8.56 -4.92
CA ARG A 377 12.07 9.89 -5.53
C ARG A 377 10.94 10.88 -5.21
N GLN A 378 9.77 10.36 -4.86
CA GLN A 378 8.60 11.16 -4.49
C GLN A 378 8.51 11.40 -2.98
N LEU A 379 9.26 10.63 -2.17
CA LEU A 379 9.32 10.81 -0.72
C LEU A 379 10.18 12.03 -0.36
N GLN A 380 9.64 12.88 0.50
CA GLN A 380 10.34 14.06 0.97
C GLN A 380 10.62 13.96 2.47
N PRO A 381 11.91 14.12 2.89
CA PRO A 381 12.26 14.17 4.30
C PRO A 381 11.59 15.36 4.99
N TRP A 382 11.24 15.20 6.26
CA TRP A 382 10.53 16.19 7.08
C TRP A 382 9.09 16.52 6.64
N GLN A 383 8.64 15.95 5.54
CA GLN A 383 7.25 15.99 5.10
C GLN A 383 6.57 14.64 5.27
N HIS A 384 7.18 13.54 4.78
CA HIS A 384 6.59 12.20 4.80
C HIS A 384 7.24 11.27 5.84
N TYR A 385 8.41 11.65 6.32
CA TYR A 385 9.17 10.90 7.33
C TYR A 385 10.23 11.79 7.99
N ILE A 386 10.73 11.39 9.15
CA ILE A 386 11.87 12.03 9.84
C ILE A 386 13.15 11.31 9.41
N PRO A 387 14.12 11.99 8.77
CA PRO A 387 15.37 11.35 8.37
C PRO A 387 16.32 11.21 9.56
N PHE A 388 17.13 10.14 9.59
CA PHE A 388 18.31 10.02 10.45
C PHE A 388 19.52 9.47 9.68
N LYS A 389 20.72 9.74 10.19
CA LYS A 389 21.99 9.39 9.54
C LYS A 389 22.19 7.88 9.41
N ALA A 390 22.95 7.50 8.38
CA ALA A 390 23.27 6.11 8.09
C ALA A 390 23.97 5.40 9.28
N ASP A 391 24.82 6.10 10.02
CA ASP A 391 25.58 5.61 11.17
C ASP A 391 24.82 5.67 12.50
N LEU A 392 23.54 6.07 12.48
CA LEU A 392 22.65 6.24 13.63
C LEU A 392 23.07 7.33 14.64
N SER A 393 24.11 8.12 14.35
CA SER A 393 24.69 9.08 15.29
C SER A 393 23.73 10.15 15.79
N ASP A 394 22.64 10.41 15.05
CA ASP A 394 21.60 11.40 15.41
C ASP A 394 20.22 10.77 15.70
N LEU A 395 20.08 9.45 15.72
CA LEU A 395 18.78 8.80 15.89
C LEU A 395 18.08 9.19 17.21
N LEU A 396 18.83 9.24 18.30
CA LEU A 396 18.27 9.66 19.60
C LEU A 396 17.87 11.14 19.59
N ASP A 397 18.63 11.99 18.91
CA ASP A 397 18.30 13.42 18.78
C ASP A 397 17.00 13.58 17.97
N GLN A 398 16.81 12.80 16.91
CA GLN A 398 15.57 12.80 16.13
C GLN A 398 14.37 12.30 16.94
N LEU A 399 14.55 11.26 17.76
CA LEU A 399 13.52 10.80 18.70
C LEU A 399 13.19 11.86 19.77
N HIS A 400 14.19 12.55 20.31
CA HIS A 400 13.98 13.66 21.22
C HIS A 400 13.24 14.82 20.55
N TRP A 401 13.63 15.17 19.31
CA TRP A 401 12.95 16.19 18.54
C TRP A 401 11.46 15.83 18.35
N ALA A 402 11.18 14.61 17.88
CA ALA A 402 9.81 14.15 17.65
C ALA A 402 8.94 14.15 18.91
N ARG A 403 9.53 13.86 20.07
CA ARG A 403 8.82 13.92 21.36
C ARG A 403 8.53 15.35 21.82
N ASN A 404 9.43 16.27 21.53
CA ASN A 404 9.31 17.68 21.91
C ASN A 404 8.43 18.48 20.93
N HIS A 405 8.23 17.95 19.71
CA HIS A 405 7.43 18.55 18.64
C HIS A 405 6.34 17.57 18.21
N ASP A 406 5.54 17.11 19.17
CA ASP A 406 4.56 16.01 18.96
C ASP A 406 3.54 16.32 17.85
N ASP A 407 3.08 17.58 17.78
CA ASP A 407 2.14 18.03 16.74
C ASP A 407 2.75 18.00 15.33
N GLU A 408 4.03 18.37 15.19
CA GLU A 408 4.74 18.31 13.91
C GLU A 408 5.02 16.87 13.52
N ALA A 409 5.39 16.02 14.48
CA ALA A 409 5.60 14.60 14.25
C ALA A 409 4.30 13.93 13.80
N GLN A 410 3.15 14.29 14.36
CA GLN A 410 1.83 13.81 13.94
C GLN A 410 1.48 14.28 12.51
N LYS A 411 1.79 15.52 12.15
CA LYS A 411 1.59 16.03 10.77
C LYS A 411 2.44 15.26 9.76
N ILE A 412 3.71 14.97 10.09
CA ILE A 412 4.59 14.16 9.24
C ILE A 412 4.03 12.74 9.10
N ALA A 413 3.53 12.14 10.18
CA ALA A 413 2.88 10.83 10.13
C ALA A 413 1.67 10.83 9.20
N SER A 414 0.80 11.83 9.30
CA SER A 414 -0.38 11.99 8.45
C SER A 414 -0.01 12.17 6.98
N ALA A 415 0.98 13.01 6.67
CA ALA A 415 1.45 13.22 5.31
C ALA A 415 2.10 11.96 4.71
N GLY A 416 2.85 11.19 5.52
CA GLY A 416 3.38 9.88 5.12
C GLY A 416 2.28 8.87 4.81
N GLN A 417 1.22 8.85 5.61
CA GLN A 417 0.06 8.00 5.39
C GLN A 417 -0.71 8.39 4.12
N GLU A 418 -0.93 9.67 3.89
CA GLU A 418 -1.56 10.17 2.67
C GLU A 418 -0.73 9.82 1.42
N PHE A 419 0.60 9.95 1.52
CA PHE A 419 1.49 9.51 0.45
C PHE A 419 1.30 8.02 0.13
N ALA A 420 1.28 7.14 1.13
CA ALA A 420 1.08 5.72 0.92
C ALA A 420 -0.29 5.41 0.28
N ARG A 421 -1.34 6.10 0.73
CA ARG A 421 -2.71 5.98 0.18
C ARG A 421 -2.82 6.44 -1.27
N ALA A 422 -2.04 7.45 -1.66
CA ALA A 422 -2.06 8.00 -3.01
C ALA A 422 -1.14 7.25 -3.99
N HIS A 423 -0.05 6.63 -3.51
CA HIS A 423 1.02 6.16 -4.39
C HIS A 423 1.41 4.69 -4.22
N LEU A 424 0.88 3.99 -3.20
CA LEU A 424 1.31 2.62 -2.87
C LEU A 424 0.15 1.63 -2.79
N MET A 425 -1.02 2.00 -3.31
CA MET A 425 -2.17 1.12 -3.44
C MET A 425 -2.09 0.26 -4.71
N GLY A 426 -2.94 -0.76 -4.77
CA GLY A 426 -2.91 -1.73 -5.87
C GLY A 426 -3.04 -1.13 -7.25
N ASP A 427 -3.97 -0.20 -7.45
CA ASP A 427 -4.15 0.52 -8.71
C ASP A 427 -2.87 1.25 -9.14
N HIS A 428 -2.20 1.93 -8.20
CA HIS A 428 -0.97 2.66 -8.49
C HIS A 428 0.22 1.73 -8.80
N ILE A 429 0.35 0.60 -8.08
CA ILE A 429 1.39 -0.41 -8.33
C ILE A 429 1.21 -1.04 -9.73
N PHE A 430 -0.05 -1.36 -10.12
CA PHE A 430 -0.33 -1.88 -11.46
C PHE A 430 -0.07 -0.84 -12.55
N CYS A 431 -0.43 0.43 -12.31
CA CYS A 431 -0.09 1.53 -13.22
C CYS A 431 1.42 1.67 -13.42
N TYR A 432 2.22 1.50 -12.34
CA TYR A 432 3.67 1.54 -12.44
C TYR A 432 4.20 0.42 -13.33
N TYR A 433 3.78 -0.83 -13.13
CA TYR A 433 4.17 -1.95 -13.99
C TYR A 433 3.75 -1.73 -15.46
N PHE A 434 2.52 -1.28 -15.66
CA PHE A 434 2.02 -1.00 -17.00
C PHE A 434 2.88 0.02 -17.74
N ARG A 435 3.16 1.16 -17.11
CA ARG A 435 4.01 2.21 -17.71
C ARG A 435 5.46 1.76 -17.88
N LEU A 436 6.00 1.03 -16.91
CA LEU A 436 7.35 0.50 -17.00
C LEU A 436 7.52 -0.42 -18.22
N PHE A 437 6.62 -1.38 -18.37
CA PHE A 437 6.65 -2.33 -19.49
C PHE A 437 6.42 -1.64 -20.83
N GLN A 438 5.48 -0.70 -20.88
CA GLN A 438 5.19 0.09 -22.06
C GLN A 438 6.39 0.92 -22.53
N GLU A 439 7.04 1.63 -21.59
CA GLU A 439 8.20 2.46 -21.89
C GLU A 439 9.45 1.62 -22.22
N TYR A 440 9.60 0.46 -21.60
CA TYR A 440 10.69 -0.46 -21.93
C TYR A 440 10.49 -1.06 -23.32
N ALA A 441 9.29 -1.48 -23.67
CA ALA A 441 8.98 -2.06 -24.99
C ALA A 441 9.32 -1.11 -26.14
N LYS A 442 9.03 0.19 -25.98
CA LYS A 442 9.38 1.21 -26.98
C LYS A 442 10.87 1.29 -27.29
N ARG A 443 11.71 0.76 -26.42
CA ARG A 443 13.18 0.76 -26.54
C ARG A 443 13.72 -0.53 -27.14
N GLN A 444 12.91 -1.58 -27.21
CA GLN A 444 13.30 -2.84 -27.86
C GLN A 444 13.48 -2.61 -29.36
N VAL A 445 14.67 -2.96 -29.88
CA VAL A 445 15.03 -2.74 -31.29
C VAL A 445 14.53 -3.89 -32.20
N THR A 446 14.33 -5.08 -31.59
CA THR A 446 13.88 -6.28 -32.29
C THR A 446 12.66 -6.88 -31.57
N GLU A 447 11.89 -7.70 -32.30
CA GLU A 447 10.76 -8.42 -31.73
C GLU A 447 11.23 -9.40 -30.64
N PRO A 448 10.50 -9.49 -29.52
CA PRO A 448 10.78 -10.49 -28.49
C PRO A 448 10.59 -11.91 -28.98
N GLU A 449 11.47 -12.81 -28.54
CA GLU A 449 11.45 -14.22 -28.92
C GLU A 449 11.37 -15.11 -27.69
N VAL A 450 10.68 -16.24 -27.81
CA VAL A 450 10.78 -17.34 -26.85
C VAL A 450 12.08 -18.07 -27.11
N ARG A 451 13.00 -18.01 -26.16
CA ARG A 451 14.33 -18.60 -26.27
C ARG A 451 14.33 -20.09 -25.90
N GLU A 452 15.28 -20.83 -26.46
CA GLU A 452 15.49 -22.24 -26.09
C GLU A 452 15.69 -22.39 -24.57
N GLY A 453 15.00 -23.36 -23.98
CA GLY A 453 15.05 -23.62 -22.54
C GLY A 453 14.13 -22.76 -21.68
N MET A 454 13.35 -21.86 -22.25
CA MET A 454 12.29 -21.16 -21.52
C MET A 454 11.13 -22.08 -21.24
N GLU A 455 10.60 -21.99 -20.03
CA GLU A 455 9.43 -22.73 -19.55
C GLU A 455 8.17 -21.88 -19.76
N PHE A 456 7.12 -22.47 -20.33
CA PHE A 456 5.83 -21.79 -20.45
C PHE A 456 5.13 -21.80 -19.10
N VAL A 457 4.90 -20.61 -18.53
CA VAL A 457 4.14 -20.45 -17.28
C VAL A 457 2.68 -20.21 -17.63
N GLU A 458 1.85 -21.23 -17.45
CA GLU A 458 0.40 -21.08 -17.58
C GLU A 458 -0.14 -20.17 -16.49
N GLN A 459 -1.09 -19.30 -16.88
CA GLN A 459 -1.84 -18.55 -15.88
C GLN A 459 -2.66 -19.54 -15.03
N PRO A 460 -2.66 -19.41 -13.68
CA PRO A 460 -3.49 -20.25 -12.85
C PRO A 460 -4.96 -20.14 -13.24
N LYS A 461 -5.57 -21.25 -13.64
CA LYS A 461 -7.01 -21.32 -13.89
C LYS A 461 -7.70 -21.66 -12.58
N ASP A 462 -8.70 -20.88 -12.22
CA ASP A 462 -9.57 -21.23 -11.11
C ASP A 462 -10.56 -22.31 -11.59
N GLU A 463 -10.24 -23.58 -11.34
CA GLU A 463 -11.09 -24.72 -11.73
C GLU A 463 -12.44 -24.71 -11.01
N LEU A 464 -12.53 -24.09 -9.84
CA LEU A 464 -13.76 -23.99 -9.05
C LEU A 464 -14.70 -22.91 -9.58
N PHE A 465 -14.16 -21.89 -10.23
CA PHE A 465 -14.90 -20.74 -10.73
C PHE A 465 -14.51 -20.44 -12.19
N PRO A 466 -15.01 -21.24 -13.16
CA PRO A 466 -14.65 -21.07 -14.57
C PRO A 466 -15.12 -19.70 -15.08
N CYS A 467 -14.26 -19.05 -15.82
CA CYS A 467 -14.53 -17.76 -16.44
C CYS A 467 -14.72 -17.91 -17.96
N TYR A 468 -15.79 -17.34 -18.47
CA TYR A 468 -16.08 -17.27 -19.90
C TYR A 468 -15.97 -15.82 -20.36
N CYS A 469 -14.91 -15.48 -21.10
CA CYS A 469 -14.76 -14.16 -21.67
C CYS A 469 -15.77 -13.93 -22.80
N HIS A 470 -16.58 -12.89 -22.67
CA HIS A 470 -17.40 -12.42 -23.76
C HIS A 470 -16.51 -11.64 -24.74
N HIS A 471 -15.99 -12.31 -25.76
CA HIS A 471 -15.36 -11.63 -26.88
C HIS A 471 -16.44 -10.83 -27.61
N THR A 472 -16.39 -9.52 -27.57
CA THR A 472 -16.99 -8.70 -28.61
C THR A 472 -16.23 -9.07 -29.90
N GLN A 473 -16.80 -9.92 -30.74
CA GLN A 473 -16.30 -10.06 -32.09
C GLN A 473 -16.23 -8.66 -32.68
N ALA A 474 -15.03 -8.17 -32.93
CA ALA A 474 -14.89 -7.10 -33.92
C ALA A 474 -15.58 -7.64 -35.18
N LYS A 475 -16.66 -6.99 -35.58
CA LYS A 475 -17.21 -7.23 -36.91
C LYS A 475 -16.08 -6.89 -37.89
N ASP A 476 -15.52 -7.93 -38.49
CA ASP A 476 -14.78 -7.76 -39.72
C ASP A 476 -15.80 -7.16 -40.73
N GLU A 477 -15.79 -5.85 -40.85
CA GLU A 477 -16.40 -5.19 -42.00
C GLU A 477 -15.44 -5.41 -43.15
N LEU A 478 -15.91 -6.27 -44.09
CA LEU A 478 -15.42 -6.43 -45.43
C LEU A 478 -15.44 -5.12 -46.20
#